data_7092aff91ea86c7257441ff9fd0ebb97
#
_entry.id   7092aff91ea86c7257441ff9fd0ebb97
#
_cell.length_a   1.000
_cell.length_b   1.000
_cell.length_c   1.000
_cell.angle_alpha   90.00
_cell.angle_beta   90.00
_cell.angle_gamma   90.00
#
_symmetry.space_group_name_H-M   'P 1'
#
loop_
_entity.id
_entity.type
_entity.pdbx_description
1 polymer ?
#
loop_
_entity_poly.entity_id
_entity_poly.type
_entity_poly.pdbx_seq_one_letter_code
_entity_poly.pdbx_strand_id
1 'polypeptide(L)'
;MKISRETLHQLIENKLCQAGLKREHAATVAEVLVYADARGIHSHGAVRVEYYAERISKGGTNREPEFRLEETGPCSAILHADNAAGQVAAKMGMEHAIKTAQQNGVAVVGISRMGHSGAISYFVQQAARAGLIGISMCQSDPMVVPFGGAEIYYGTNPLAFAAPGEGDEILTFDMATTVQAWGKVLDARSRNMSIPDTWAVDKNGAPTTDPFAVHALLPAAGPKGYGDRKSTRLNSSHPTTSRMPSSA
;
A
#
# COMPACT_ATOMS: atom_id res chain seq x y z
N MET A 1 12.70 -20.66 12.39
CA MET A 1 14.10 -20.33 12.03
C MET A 1 14.27 -18.83 12.23
N LYS A 2 15.34 -18.40 12.91
CA LYS A 2 15.69 -16.97 13.02
C LYS A 2 16.72 -16.65 11.94
N ILE A 3 16.55 -15.51 11.26
CA ILE A 3 17.45 -15.02 10.21
C ILE A 3 17.83 -13.58 10.51
N SER A 4 19.07 -13.15 10.18
CA SER A 4 19.46 -11.75 10.32
C SER A 4 18.80 -10.88 9.26
N ARG A 5 18.68 -9.57 9.52
CA ARG A 5 18.14 -8.60 8.56
C ARG A 5 18.95 -8.56 7.27
N GLU A 6 20.26 -8.58 7.40
CA GLU A 6 21.21 -8.53 6.29
C GLU A 6 21.08 -9.76 5.41
N THR A 7 21.00 -10.95 6.01
CA THR A 7 20.81 -12.21 5.28
C THR A 7 19.46 -12.23 4.55
N LEU A 8 18.38 -11.81 5.23
CA LEU A 8 17.05 -11.75 4.62
C LEU A 8 17.03 -10.77 3.46
N HIS A 9 17.62 -9.57 3.64
CA HIS A 9 17.73 -8.56 2.58
C HIS A 9 18.44 -9.14 1.35
N GLN A 10 19.61 -9.77 1.54
CA GLN A 10 20.38 -10.34 0.45
C GLN A 10 19.64 -11.46 -0.29
N LEU A 11 18.91 -12.31 0.44
CA LEU A 11 18.10 -13.38 -0.18
C LEU A 11 16.97 -12.78 -1.05
N ILE A 12 16.27 -11.78 -0.54
CA ILE A 12 15.20 -11.09 -1.28
C ILE A 12 15.77 -10.38 -2.51
N GLU A 13 16.83 -9.59 -2.35
CA GLU A 13 17.49 -8.89 -3.44
C GLU A 13 17.90 -9.86 -4.55
N ASN A 14 18.59 -10.95 -4.21
CA ASN A 14 19.04 -11.96 -5.17
C ASN A 14 17.85 -12.60 -5.91
N LYS A 15 16.77 -12.94 -5.22
CA LYS A 15 15.58 -13.53 -5.85
C LYS A 15 14.94 -12.58 -6.85
N LEU A 16 14.83 -11.28 -6.51
CA LEU A 16 14.24 -10.27 -7.39
C LEU A 16 15.16 -9.94 -8.59
N CYS A 17 16.48 -9.95 -8.39
CA CYS A 17 17.43 -9.84 -9.50
C CYS A 17 17.31 -11.03 -10.46
N GLN A 18 17.16 -12.26 -9.94
CA GLN A 18 16.92 -13.46 -10.77
C GLN A 18 15.62 -13.35 -11.57
N ALA A 19 14.60 -12.67 -11.04
CA ALA A 19 13.36 -12.38 -11.77
C ALA A 19 13.53 -11.29 -12.86
N GLY A 20 14.67 -10.59 -12.88
CA GLY A 20 15.03 -9.60 -13.90
C GLY A 20 14.96 -8.14 -13.44
N LEU A 21 14.78 -7.87 -12.13
CA LEU A 21 14.81 -6.50 -11.62
C LEU A 21 16.26 -6.00 -11.50
N LYS A 22 16.51 -4.73 -11.81
CA LYS A 22 17.82 -4.10 -11.58
C LYS A 22 18.20 -4.18 -10.11
N ARG A 23 19.49 -4.39 -9.79
CA ARG A 23 19.97 -4.60 -8.43
C ARG A 23 19.60 -3.45 -7.48
N GLU A 24 19.72 -2.22 -7.91
CA GLU A 24 19.34 -1.03 -7.12
C GLU A 24 17.85 -1.01 -6.75
N HIS A 25 16.98 -1.41 -7.70
CA HIS A 25 15.54 -1.53 -7.45
C HIS A 25 15.23 -2.73 -6.55
N ALA A 26 15.90 -3.86 -6.78
CA ALA A 26 15.75 -5.05 -5.95
C ALA A 26 16.16 -4.80 -4.50
N ALA A 27 17.26 -4.06 -4.28
CA ALA A 27 17.71 -3.65 -2.95
C ALA A 27 16.66 -2.77 -2.24
N THR A 28 16.08 -1.79 -2.95
CA THR A 28 15.01 -0.95 -2.39
C THR A 28 13.77 -1.78 -2.02
N VAL A 29 13.36 -2.72 -2.88
CA VAL A 29 12.23 -3.61 -2.56
C VAL A 29 12.57 -4.47 -1.34
N ALA A 30 13.77 -5.05 -1.29
CA ALA A 30 14.23 -5.87 -0.16
C ALA A 30 14.24 -5.08 1.15
N GLU A 31 14.71 -3.84 1.14
CA GLU A 31 14.73 -2.95 2.30
C GLU A 31 13.31 -2.75 2.88
N VAL A 32 12.31 -2.46 2.03
CA VAL A 32 10.92 -2.26 2.46
C VAL A 32 10.32 -3.54 3.02
N LEU A 33 10.59 -4.70 2.42
CA LEU A 33 10.08 -5.98 2.90
C LEU A 33 10.70 -6.39 4.24
N VAL A 34 12.01 -6.21 4.40
CA VAL A 34 12.72 -6.45 5.67
C VAL A 34 12.24 -5.48 6.75
N TYR A 35 12.01 -4.22 6.41
CA TYR A 35 11.41 -3.24 7.31
C TYR A 35 10.06 -3.72 7.86
N ALA A 36 9.19 -4.25 6.99
CA ALA A 36 7.88 -4.75 7.37
C ALA A 36 7.99 -5.97 8.31
N ASP A 37 8.81 -6.95 7.97
CA ASP A 37 9.01 -8.14 8.80
C ASP A 37 9.61 -7.80 10.17
N ALA A 38 10.56 -6.89 10.21
CA ALA A 38 11.19 -6.44 11.47
C ALA A 38 10.22 -5.74 12.42
N ARG A 39 9.04 -5.34 11.93
CA ARG A 39 7.95 -4.71 12.70
C ARG A 39 6.74 -5.62 12.92
N GLY A 40 6.84 -6.90 12.55
CA GLY A 40 5.73 -7.85 12.68
C GLY A 40 4.63 -7.66 11.62
N ILE A 41 4.87 -6.87 10.58
CA ILE A 41 3.94 -6.65 9.45
C ILE A 41 4.21 -7.71 8.38
N HIS A 42 4.17 -8.98 8.75
CA HIS A 42 4.56 -10.10 7.89
C HIS A 42 3.76 -10.20 6.58
N SER A 43 2.52 -9.70 6.57
CA SER A 43 1.70 -9.64 5.35
C SER A 43 2.28 -8.77 4.24
N HIS A 44 3.21 -7.86 4.58
CA HIS A 44 3.92 -6.95 3.68
C HIS A 44 5.45 -7.18 3.69
N GLY A 45 5.90 -8.27 4.31
CA GLY A 45 7.28 -8.70 4.39
C GLY A 45 7.69 -9.72 3.32
N ALA A 46 8.61 -10.61 3.66
CA ALA A 46 9.20 -11.61 2.76
C ALA A 46 8.18 -12.53 2.09
N VAL A 47 7.00 -12.73 2.68
CA VAL A 47 5.88 -13.48 2.07
C VAL A 47 5.49 -12.93 0.69
N ARG A 48 5.80 -11.67 0.38
CA ARG A 48 5.50 -11.03 -0.90
C ARG A 48 6.53 -11.29 -2.00
N VAL A 49 7.68 -11.84 -1.67
CA VAL A 49 8.80 -11.99 -2.60
C VAL A 49 8.42 -12.81 -3.83
N GLU A 50 7.76 -13.95 -3.64
CA GLU A 50 7.37 -14.81 -4.75
C GLU A 50 6.36 -14.13 -5.68
N TYR A 51 5.37 -13.46 -5.11
CA TYR A 51 4.40 -12.67 -5.87
C TYR A 51 5.08 -11.56 -6.70
N TYR A 52 6.06 -10.84 -6.13
CA TYR A 52 6.77 -9.82 -6.89
C TYR A 52 7.67 -10.42 -7.96
N ALA A 53 8.40 -11.49 -7.64
CA ALA A 53 9.25 -12.19 -8.60
C ALA A 53 8.45 -12.70 -9.81
N GLU A 54 7.27 -13.27 -9.57
CA GLU A 54 6.35 -13.72 -10.61
C GLU A 54 5.86 -12.55 -11.47
N ARG A 55 5.45 -11.42 -10.88
CA ARG A 55 5.02 -10.24 -11.62
C ARG A 55 6.14 -9.66 -12.48
N ILE A 56 7.37 -9.60 -11.97
CA ILE A 56 8.54 -9.11 -12.68
C ILE A 56 8.85 -10.03 -13.87
N SER A 57 8.89 -11.34 -13.65
CA SER A 57 9.24 -12.32 -14.70
C SER A 57 8.18 -12.37 -15.81
N LYS A 58 6.91 -12.15 -15.48
CA LYS A 58 5.79 -12.12 -16.44
C LYS A 58 5.54 -10.74 -17.10
N GLY A 59 6.38 -9.74 -16.83
CA GLY A 59 6.23 -8.38 -17.39
C GLY A 59 5.12 -7.53 -16.75
N GLY A 60 4.54 -7.98 -15.64
CA GLY A 60 3.56 -7.20 -14.87
C GLY A 60 4.19 -6.05 -14.04
N THR A 61 5.52 -6.00 -13.97
CA THR A 61 6.32 -4.90 -13.46
C THR A 61 7.40 -4.57 -14.48
N ASN A 62 7.52 -3.29 -14.83
CA ASN A 62 8.57 -2.87 -15.75
C ASN A 62 9.96 -3.01 -15.09
N ARG A 63 10.87 -3.73 -15.73
CA ARG A 63 12.22 -4.01 -15.24
C ARG A 63 13.17 -2.83 -15.41
N GLU A 64 12.87 -1.97 -16.38
CA GLU A 64 13.65 -0.79 -16.77
C GLU A 64 12.75 0.43 -16.94
N PRO A 65 12.07 0.86 -15.84
CA PRO A 65 11.13 1.96 -15.92
C PRO A 65 11.82 3.29 -16.21
N GLU A 66 11.18 4.11 -17.04
CA GLU A 66 11.54 5.49 -17.28
C GLU A 66 10.74 6.39 -16.34
N PHE A 67 11.37 6.81 -15.25
CA PHE A 67 10.75 7.74 -14.30
C PHE A 67 10.74 9.16 -14.87
N ARG A 68 9.59 9.80 -14.89
CA ARG A 68 9.44 11.20 -15.27
C ARG A 68 8.77 11.99 -14.15
N LEU A 69 9.48 12.94 -13.60
CA LEU A 69 8.92 13.88 -12.64
C LEU A 69 8.38 15.10 -13.41
N GLU A 70 7.14 15.46 -13.10
CA GLU A 70 6.44 16.61 -13.65
C GLU A 70 6.11 17.59 -12.52
N GLU A 71 6.78 18.70 -12.45
CA GLU A 71 6.46 19.76 -11.49
C GLU A 71 5.15 20.44 -11.91
N THR A 72 4.14 20.40 -11.04
CA THR A 72 2.80 20.96 -11.27
C THR A 72 2.59 22.28 -10.54
N GLY A 73 3.54 22.67 -9.69
CA GLY A 73 3.56 23.91 -8.94
C GLY A 73 4.76 23.97 -8.00
N PRO A 74 4.95 25.06 -7.26
CA PRO A 74 6.13 25.24 -6.39
C PRO A 74 6.27 24.16 -5.30
N CYS A 75 5.16 23.56 -4.88
CA CYS A 75 5.08 22.56 -3.80
C CYS A 75 4.45 21.25 -4.28
N SER A 76 4.26 21.05 -5.58
CA SER A 76 3.55 19.88 -6.09
C SER A 76 4.19 19.30 -7.34
N ALA A 77 4.20 17.97 -7.43
CA ALA A 77 4.70 17.23 -8.58
C ALA A 77 3.91 15.93 -8.82
N ILE A 78 4.02 15.41 -10.03
CA ILE A 78 3.57 14.05 -10.38
C ILE A 78 4.78 13.23 -10.82
N LEU A 79 5.00 12.10 -10.17
CA LEU A 79 5.97 11.10 -10.58
C LEU A 79 5.27 10.05 -11.45
N HIS A 80 5.57 10.03 -12.74
CA HIS A 80 5.14 8.97 -13.65
C HIS A 80 6.13 7.81 -13.53
N ALA A 81 5.66 6.70 -12.95
CA ALA A 81 6.53 5.60 -12.54
C ALA A 81 6.61 4.46 -13.56
N ASP A 82 5.97 4.57 -14.71
CA ASP A 82 6.10 3.64 -15.83
C ASP A 82 5.97 2.15 -15.45
N ASN A 83 5.00 1.84 -14.60
CA ASN A 83 4.75 0.50 -14.07
C ASN A 83 5.93 -0.12 -13.28
N ALA A 84 6.74 0.72 -12.64
CA ALA A 84 7.85 0.31 -11.79
C ALA A 84 7.37 -0.48 -10.55
N ALA A 85 8.33 -1.13 -9.88
CA ALA A 85 8.12 -1.63 -8.52
C ALA A 85 7.68 -0.48 -7.60
N GLY A 86 6.54 -0.65 -6.91
CA GLY A 86 5.92 0.42 -6.16
C GLY A 86 6.79 0.95 -5.03
N GLN A 87 7.64 0.11 -4.43
CA GLN A 87 8.59 0.51 -3.40
C GLN A 87 9.60 1.54 -3.92
N VAL A 88 10.09 1.35 -5.15
CA VAL A 88 11.05 2.27 -5.79
C VAL A 88 10.37 3.61 -6.07
N ALA A 89 9.21 3.57 -6.71
CA ALA A 89 8.46 4.79 -7.04
C ALA A 89 8.05 5.58 -5.79
N ALA A 90 7.56 4.89 -4.75
CA ALA A 90 7.15 5.54 -3.50
C ALA A 90 8.34 6.16 -2.74
N LYS A 91 9.51 5.49 -2.75
CA LYS A 91 10.73 6.05 -2.16
C LYS A 91 11.17 7.32 -2.89
N MET A 92 11.25 7.28 -4.22
CA MET A 92 11.60 8.45 -5.04
C MET A 92 10.61 9.62 -4.83
N GLY A 93 9.32 9.33 -4.81
CA GLY A 93 8.29 10.35 -4.58
C GLY A 93 8.41 10.99 -3.20
N MET A 94 8.67 10.20 -2.15
CA MET A 94 8.86 10.71 -0.80
C MET A 94 10.17 11.52 -0.67
N GLU A 95 11.27 11.07 -1.26
CA GLU A 95 12.53 11.80 -1.28
C GLU A 95 12.38 13.17 -1.96
N HIS A 96 11.66 13.24 -3.09
CA HIS A 96 11.34 14.51 -3.74
C HIS A 96 10.44 15.39 -2.85
N ALA A 97 9.40 14.82 -2.22
CA ALA A 97 8.53 15.54 -1.30
C ALA A 97 9.31 16.14 -0.12
N ILE A 98 10.21 15.37 0.49
CA ILE A 98 11.07 15.84 1.58
C ILE A 98 11.92 17.03 1.14
N LYS A 99 12.62 16.91 0.01
CA LYS A 99 13.47 17.99 -0.53
C LYS A 99 12.67 19.26 -0.80
N THR A 100 11.50 19.13 -1.41
CA THR A 100 10.62 20.26 -1.73
C THR A 100 10.04 20.89 -0.46
N ALA A 101 9.61 20.08 0.51
CA ALA A 101 9.06 20.58 1.77
C ALA A 101 10.10 21.30 2.62
N GLN A 102 11.37 20.86 2.61
CA GLN A 102 12.47 21.58 3.29
C GLN A 102 12.71 22.98 2.73
N GLN A 103 12.41 23.19 1.45
CA GLN A 103 12.59 24.50 0.79
C GLN A 103 11.35 25.39 0.94
N ASN A 104 10.16 24.81 0.87
CA ASN A 104 8.90 25.55 0.72
C ASN A 104 7.93 25.37 1.92
N GLY A 105 8.29 24.57 2.93
CA GLY A 105 7.47 24.28 4.10
C GLY A 105 6.45 23.18 3.89
N VAL A 106 6.04 22.86 2.67
CA VAL A 106 5.09 21.82 2.31
C VAL A 106 5.39 21.24 0.94
N ALA A 107 5.07 19.96 0.73
CA ALA A 107 5.08 19.34 -0.60
C ALA A 107 4.00 18.28 -0.76
N VAL A 108 3.52 18.11 -1.99
CA VAL A 108 2.60 17.03 -2.39
C VAL A 108 3.13 16.38 -3.66
N VAL A 109 3.35 15.06 -3.63
CA VAL A 109 3.78 14.29 -4.80
C VAL A 109 2.77 13.20 -5.10
N GLY A 110 2.10 13.32 -6.25
CA GLY A 110 1.29 12.24 -6.80
C GLY A 110 2.19 11.23 -7.52
N ILE A 111 1.87 9.92 -7.40
CA ILE A 111 2.60 8.88 -8.12
C ILE A 111 1.61 8.10 -8.97
N SER A 112 1.88 8.04 -10.27
CA SER A 112 1.03 7.35 -11.24
C SER A 112 1.72 6.13 -11.83
N ARG A 113 0.94 5.09 -12.18
CA ARG A 113 1.42 3.88 -12.83
C ARG A 113 2.55 3.18 -12.06
N MET A 114 2.33 2.90 -10.79
CA MET A 114 3.26 2.12 -9.97
C MET A 114 2.61 0.82 -9.48
N GLY A 115 3.45 -0.18 -9.17
CA GLY A 115 3.01 -1.42 -8.53
C GLY A 115 2.72 -1.25 -7.03
N HIS A 116 2.46 -2.39 -6.36
CA HIS A 116 2.24 -2.42 -4.91
C HIS A 116 3.49 -1.93 -4.15
N SER A 117 3.31 -1.01 -3.22
CA SER A 117 4.40 -0.31 -2.50
C SER A 117 4.80 -0.95 -1.16
N GLY A 118 4.05 -1.94 -0.68
CA GLY A 118 4.34 -2.59 0.62
C GLY A 118 3.80 -1.79 1.82
N ALA A 119 4.50 -1.83 2.94
CA ALA A 119 4.14 -1.09 4.15
C ALA A 119 4.46 0.39 3.97
N ILE A 120 3.42 1.24 3.88
CA ILE A 120 3.59 2.65 3.55
C ILE A 120 4.15 3.49 4.70
N SER A 121 4.14 2.95 5.92
CA SER A 121 4.86 3.53 7.08
C SER A 121 6.36 3.68 6.83
N TYR A 122 6.97 2.84 5.99
CA TYR A 122 8.37 2.97 5.62
C TYR A 122 8.69 4.36 5.05
N PHE A 123 7.84 4.85 4.15
CA PHE A 123 8.07 6.12 3.44
C PHE A 123 7.79 7.33 4.34
N VAL A 124 6.71 7.34 5.11
CA VAL A 124 6.39 8.47 6.00
C VAL A 124 7.41 8.63 7.12
N GLN A 125 8.05 7.55 7.57
CA GLN A 125 9.15 7.63 8.53
C GLN A 125 10.40 8.31 7.95
N GLN A 126 10.61 8.28 6.64
CA GLN A 126 11.71 9.05 6.02
C GLN A 126 11.51 10.55 6.20
N ALA A 127 10.27 11.03 6.01
CA ALA A 127 9.94 12.43 6.26
C ALA A 127 10.12 12.80 7.75
N ALA A 128 9.68 11.94 8.67
CA ALA A 128 9.83 12.16 10.11
C ALA A 128 11.31 12.24 10.53
N ARG A 129 12.16 11.37 9.98
CA ARG A 129 13.63 11.45 10.21
C ARG A 129 14.27 12.70 9.65
N ALA A 130 13.65 13.34 8.66
CA ALA A 130 14.07 14.62 8.10
C ALA A 130 13.46 15.83 8.84
N GLY A 131 12.83 15.63 10.00
CA GLY A 131 12.21 16.68 10.80
C GLY A 131 10.84 17.16 10.30
N LEU A 132 10.21 16.40 9.41
CA LEU A 132 8.93 16.76 8.76
C LEU A 132 7.80 15.83 9.19
N ILE A 133 6.56 16.26 9.05
CA ILE A 133 5.40 15.38 9.12
C ILE A 133 5.21 14.74 7.74
N GLY A 134 5.28 13.40 7.69
CA GLY A 134 5.03 12.63 6.48
C GLY A 134 3.61 12.06 6.47
N ILE A 135 2.92 12.18 5.33
CA ILE A 135 1.62 11.54 5.09
C ILE A 135 1.72 10.77 3.79
N SER A 136 1.23 9.54 3.78
CA SER A 136 1.12 8.71 2.59
C SER A 136 -0.23 8.02 2.53
N MET A 137 -0.82 8.00 1.36
CA MET A 137 -2.06 7.28 1.09
C MET A 137 -1.99 6.68 -0.31
N CYS A 138 -2.61 5.53 -0.50
CA CYS A 138 -2.68 4.93 -1.82
C CYS A 138 -4.02 4.24 -2.05
N GLN A 139 -4.32 4.04 -3.32
CA GLN A 139 -5.39 3.14 -3.74
C GLN A 139 -4.83 1.74 -3.93
N SER A 140 -5.65 0.75 -3.67
CA SER A 140 -5.35 -0.65 -3.97
C SER A 140 -6.43 -1.26 -4.86
N ASP A 141 -6.17 -2.46 -5.36
CA ASP A 141 -7.14 -3.22 -6.14
C ASP A 141 -8.48 -3.34 -5.40
N PRO A 142 -9.61 -3.30 -6.11
CA PRO A 142 -10.93 -3.41 -5.51
C PRO A 142 -11.10 -4.75 -4.77
N MET A 143 -11.46 -4.69 -3.50
CA MET A 143 -11.73 -5.86 -2.65
C MET A 143 -12.66 -5.54 -1.46
N VAL A 144 -13.30 -4.37 -1.48
CA VAL A 144 -14.12 -3.89 -0.38
C VAL A 144 -15.48 -3.45 -0.92
N VAL A 145 -16.55 -3.84 -0.23
CA VAL A 145 -17.90 -3.38 -0.56
C VAL A 145 -18.19 -2.00 0.05
N PRO A 146 -19.07 -1.20 -0.57
CA PRO A 146 -19.70 -0.06 0.09
C PRO A 146 -20.40 -0.51 1.38
N PHE A 147 -20.55 0.41 2.34
CA PHE A 147 -21.34 0.11 3.54
C PHE A 147 -22.80 -0.24 3.15
N GLY A 148 -23.25 -1.42 3.55
CA GLY A 148 -24.56 -1.97 3.20
C GLY A 148 -24.67 -2.52 1.77
N GLY A 149 -23.57 -2.54 1.01
CA GLY A 149 -23.53 -3.11 -0.34
C GLY A 149 -22.99 -4.53 -0.40
N ALA A 150 -23.17 -5.20 -1.54
CA ALA A 150 -22.67 -6.55 -1.81
C ALA A 150 -21.60 -6.60 -2.89
N GLU A 151 -21.50 -5.59 -3.74
CA GLU A 151 -20.55 -5.56 -4.85
C GLU A 151 -19.22 -4.91 -4.46
N ILE A 152 -18.12 -5.49 -4.93
CA ILE A 152 -16.78 -4.97 -4.73
C ILE A 152 -16.61 -3.66 -5.52
N TYR A 153 -16.19 -2.60 -4.84
CA TYR A 153 -15.99 -1.30 -5.48
C TYR A 153 -14.71 -0.59 -5.06
N TYR A 154 -14.31 -0.69 -3.79
CA TYR A 154 -13.15 0.01 -3.24
C TYR A 154 -11.98 -0.93 -2.96
N GLY A 155 -10.77 -0.36 -2.98
CA GLY A 155 -9.59 -1.01 -2.42
C GLY A 155 -9.52 -0.90 -0.89
N THR A 156 -8.49 -1.47 -0.29
CA THR A 156 -8.19 -1.34 1.16
C THR A 156 -7.68 0.06 1.53
N ASN A 157 -7.20 0.80 0.55
CA ASN A 157 -6.85 2.22 0.57
C ASN A 157 -6.19 2.66 1.89
N PRO A 158 -4.94 2.20 2.17
CA PRO A 158 -4.27 2.51 3.42
C PRO A 158 -3.91 4.00 3.53
N LEU A 159 -3.83 4.44 4.79
CA LEU A 159 -3.33 5.75 5.19
C LEU A 159 -2.21 5.55 6.20
N ALA A 160 -1.10 6.23 6.01
CA ALA A 160 -0.05 6.34 7.00
C ALA A 160 0.34 7.79 7.24
N PHE A 161 0.75 8.08 8.46
CA PHE A 161 1.49 9.31 8.77
C PHE A 161 2.62 9.00 9.76
N ALA A 162 3.62 9.86 9.78
CA ALA A 162 4.64 9.88 10.81
C ALA A 162 5.03 11.32 11.13
N ALA A 163 5.40 11.54 12.39
CA ALA A 163 5.90 12.81 12.88
C ALA A 163 7.12 12.58 13.79
N PRO A 164 8.06 13.54 13.86
CA PRO A 164 9.12 13.51 14.86
C PRO A 164 8.50 13.51 16.27
N GLY A 165 9.03 12.68 17.16
CA GLY A 165 8.75 12.67 18.59
C GLY A 165 9.85 13.37 19.38
N GLU A 166 9.99 13.02 20.64
CA GLU A 166 11.09 13.49 21.48
C GLU A 166 12.37 12.66 21.21
N GLY A 167 13.50 13.34 21.06
CA GLY A 167 14.77 12.69 20.73
C GLY A 167 14.73 11.99 19.38
N ASP A 168 15.05 10.71 19.34
CA ASP A 168 15.04 9.88 18.12
C ASP A 168 13.71 9.14 17.89
N GLU A 169 12.70 9.39 18.72
CA GLU A 169 11.41 8.76 18.60
C GLU A 169 10.64 9.28 17.37
N ILE A 170 9.89 8.38 16.74
CA ILE A 170 9.00 8.71 15.62
C ILE A 170 7.62 8.16 15.94
N LEU A 171 6.65 9.07 16.04
CA LEU A 171 5.24 8.68 16.06
C LEU A 171 4.85 8.19 14.67
N THR A 172 4.37 6.96 14.58
CA THR A 172 4.00 6.36 13.29
C THR A 172 2.63 5.71 13.37
N PHE A 173 1.81 5.99 12.37
CA PHE A 173 0.52 5.35 12.14
C PHE A 173 0.49 4.79 10.72
N ASP A 174 0.01 3.55 10.54
CA ASP A 174 -0.16 2.90 9.23
C ASP A 174 -1.32 1.90 9.32
N MET A 175 -2.37 2.14 8.59
CA MET A 175 -3.58 1.34 8.67
C MET A 175 -4.31 1.26 7.32
N ALA A 176 -4.77 0.06 6.96
CA ALA A 176 -5.80 -0.09 5.95
C ALA A 176 -7.12 0.51 6.44
N THR A 177 -7.95 1.00 5.53
CA THR A 177 -9.28 1.53 5.87
C THR A 177 -10.38 0.45 5.79
N THR A 178 -9.99 -0.82 5.95
CA THR A 178 -10.87 -1.99 6.14
C THR A 178 -10.89 -2.42 7.61
N VAL A 179 -11.94 -3.12 8.02
CA VAL A 179 -12.00 -3.72 9.38
C VAL A 179 -10.79 -4.61 9.61
N GLN A 180 -10.39 -5.38 8.59
CA GLN A 180 -9.22 -6.25 8.67
C GLN A 180 -8.49 -6.32 7.32
N ALA A 181 -7.18 -6.58 7.37
CA ALA A 181 -6.38 -6.77 6.17
C ALA A 181 -6.70 -8.11 5.48
N TRP A 182 -6.70 -8.14 4.14
CA TRP A 182 -6.92 -9.36 3.35
C TRP A 182 -5.98 -10.51 3.74
N GLY A 183 -4.73 -10.18 4.11
CA GLY A 183 -3.76 -11.19 4.56
C GLY A 183 -4.23 -11.99 5.78
N LYS A 184 -5.10 -11.44 6.64
CA LYS A 184 -5.68 -12.17 7.77
C LYS A 184 -6.72 -13.18 7.33
N VAL A 185 -7.47 -12.90 6.27
CA VAL A 185 -8.38 -13.87 5.65
C VAL A 185 -7.58 -15.02 5.04
N LEU A 186 -6.48 -14.72 4.35
CA LEU A 186 -5.59 -15.76 3.79
C LEU A 186 -4.94 -16.62 4.88
N ASP A 187 -4.50 -16.02 5.99
CA ASP A 187 -3.98 -16.76 7.14
C ASP A 187 -5.04 -17.69 7.75
N ALA A 188 -6.27 -17.21 7.93
CA ALA A 188 -7.38 -18.02 8.40
C ALA A 188 -7.68 -19.21 7.44
N ARG A 189 -7.66 -18.96 6.12
CA ARG A 189 -7.78 -20.04 5.11
C ARG A 189 -6.68 -21.09 5.27
N SER A 190 -5.43 -20.66 5.40
CA SER A 190 -4.28 -21.59 5.52
C SER A 190 -4.33 -22.46 6.77
N ARG A 191 -4.98 -21.97 7.83
CA ARG A 191 -5.15 -22.66 9.11
C ARG A 191 -6.50 -23.35 9.25
N ASN A 192 -7.38 -23.24 8.26
CA ASN A 192 -8.76 -23.72 8.31
C ASN A 192 -9.52 -23.21 9.56
N MET A 193 -9.34 -21.92 9.88
CA MET A 193 -9.95 -21.26 11.04
C MET A 193 -11.06 -20.32 10.60
N SER A 194 -12.12 -20.22 11.38
CA SER A 194 -13.16 -19.21 11.16
C SER A 194 -12.65 -17.80 11.40
N ILE A 195 -13.31 -16.81 10.77
CA ILE A 195 -13.09 -15.36 10.97
C ILE A 195 -14.31 -14.75 11.68
N PRO A 196 -14.17 -13.59 12.33
CA PRO A 196 -15.31 -12.81 12.79
C PRO A 196 -16.23 -12.40 11.63
N ASP A 197 -17.54 -12.46 11.84
CA ASP A 197 -18.57 -12.05 10.88
C ASP A 197 -18.53 -10.54 10.53
N THR A 198 -17.82 -9.75 11.34
CA THR A 198 -17.62 -8.32 11.14
C THR A 198 -16.51 -7.97 10.13
N TRP A 199 -15.77 -8.95 9.60
CA TRP A 199 -14.62 -8.69 8.72
C TRP A 199 -15.01 -8.59 7.25
N ALA A 200 -15.97 -9.42 6.83
CA ALA A 200 -16.20 -9.66 5.42
C ALA A 200 -17.65 -10.11 5.13
N VAL A 201 -17.99 -10.04 3.86
CA VAL A 201 -19.27 -10.55 3.34
C VAL A 201 -19.04 -11.65 2.30
N ASP A 202 -20.03 -12.50 2.13
CA ASP A 202 -20.12 -13.49 1.05
C ASP A 202 -20.61 -12.86 -0.28
N LYS A 203 -20.83 -13.66 -1.30
CA LYS A 203 -21.29 -13.22 -2.63
C LYS A 203 -22.69 -12.56 -2.63
N ASN A 204 -23.48 -12.82 -1.59
CA ASN A 204 -24.81 -12.25 -1.44
C ASN A 204 -24.83 -10.98 -0.60
N GLY A 205 -23.63 -10.54 -0.11
CA GLY A 205 -23.51 -9.39 0.78
C GLY A 205 -23.83 -9.73 2.25
N ALA A 206 -24.04 -10.99 2.60
CA ALA A 206 -24.28 -11.41 3.98
C ALA A 206 -22.95 -11.58 4.74
N PRO A 207 -22.90 -11.18 6.04
CA PRO A 207 -21.74 -11.43 6.88
C PRO A 207 -21.35 -12.92 6.89
N THR A 208 -20.05 -13.23 6.84
CA THR A 208 -19.56 -14.60 6.83
C THR A 208 -18.46 -14.85 7.84
N THR A 209 -18.51 -16.00 8.49
CA THR A 209 -17.44 -16.52 9.36
C THR A 209 -16.54 -17.54 8.64
N ASP A 210 -16.93 -17.97 7.44
CA ASP A 210 -16.14 -18.89 6.62
C ASP A 210 -15.13 -18.10 5.77
N PRO A 211 -13.80 -18.22 6.01
CA PRO A 211 -12.81 -17.51 5.24
C PRO A 211 -12.81 -17.89 3.74
N PHE A 212 -13.30 -19.08 3.37
CA PHE A 212 -13.39 -19.51 1.97
C PHE A 212 -14.59 -18.91 1.25
N ALA A 213 -15.65 -18.56 1.98
CA ALA A 213 -16.83 -17.89 1.44
C ALA A 213 -16.65 -16.37 1.29
N VAL A 214 -15.54 -15.79 1.81
CA VAL A 214 -15.31 -14.35 1.70
C VAL A 214 -15.26 -13.93 0.25
N HIS A 215 -16.18 -13.04 -0.12
CA HIS A 215 -16.22 -12.33 -1.39
C HIS A 215 -15.54 -10.97 -1.27
N ALA A 216 -15.83 -10.20 -0.23
CA ALA A 216 -15.27 -8.87 -0.03
C ALA A 216 -15.13 -8.49 1.44
N LEU A 217 -14.20 -7.56 1.71
CA LEU A 217 -13.99 -6.99 3.04
C LEU A 217 -15.00 -5.88 3.35
N LEU A 218 -15.19 -5.63 4.65
CA LEU A 218 -15.99 -4.52 5.14
C LEU A 218 -15.13 -3.27 5.44
N PRO A 219 -15.67 -2.05 5.24
CA PRO A 219 -14.99 -0.81 5.58
C PRO A 219 -14.80 -0.67 7.10
N ALA A 220 -13.65 -0.16 7.52
CA ALA A 220 -13.40 0.17 8.91
C ALA A 220 -14.44 1.18 9.42
N ALA A 221 -14.87 1.04 10.69
CA ALA A 221 -15.86 1.93 11.31
C ALA A 221 -17.18 2.09 10.50
N GLY A 222 -17.55 1.10 9.69
CA GLY A 222 -18.81 1.08 8.97
C GLY A 222 -19.03 2.32 8.08
N PRO A 223 -20.13 3.09 8.29
CA PRO A 223 -20.46 4.23 7.45
C PRO A 223 -19.42 5.34 7.46
N LYS A 224 -18.66 5.52 8.57
CA LYS A 224 -17.60 6.55 8.67
C LYS A 224 -16.42 6.22 7.75
N GLY A 225 -15.92 5.00 7.77
CA GLY A 225 -14.86 4.57 6.87
C GLY A 225 -15.29 4.50 5.41
N TYR A 226 -16.57 4.21 5.15
CA TYR A 226 -17.15 4.33 3.82
C TYR A 226 -17.15 5.79 3.33
N GLY A 227 -17.56 6.74 4.20
CA GLY A 227 -17.56 8.17 3.88
C GLY A 227 -16.16 8.71 3.54
N ASP A 228 -15.13 8.32 4.28
CA ASP A 228 -13.73 8.64 3.99
C ASP A 228 -13.33 8.17 2.58
N ARG A 229 -13.64 6.94 2.25
CA ARG A 229 -13.31 6.35 0.93
C ARG A 229 -14.02 7.05 -0.22
N LYS A 230 -15.29 7.43 -0.03
CA LYS A 230 -16.09 8.10 -1.04
C LYS A 230 -15.61 9.52 -1.29
N SER A 231 -15.25 10.27 -0.26
CA SER A 231 -14.97 11.70 -0.36
C SER A 231 -13.53 12.05 -0.69
N THR A 232 -12.57 11.26 -0.18
CA THR A 232 -11.15 11.64 -0.23
C THR A 232 -10.29 10.82 -1.19
N ARG A 233 -10.76 9.64 -1.64
CA ARG A 233 -9.90 8.69 -2.35
C ARG A 233 -10.44 8.20 -3.69
N LEU A 234 -11.56 8.74 -4.16
CA LEU A 234 -12.17 8.38 -5.45
C LEU A 234 -11.65 9.20 -6.63
N ASN A 235 -10.71 10.10 -6.44
CA ASN A 235 -10.33 11.06 -7.48
C ASN A 235 -9.09 10.64 -8.27
N SER A 236 -9.00 9.38 -8.69
CA SER A 236 -8.00 9.00 -9.68
C SER A 236 -8.55 8.00 -10.69
N SER A 237 -8.67 8.45 -11.92
CA SER A 237 -8.51 7.73 -13.18
C SER A 237 -9.27 6.43 -13.44
N HIS A 238 -10.43 6.19 -12.83
CA HIS A 238 -11.39 5.27 -13.42
C HIS A 238 -12.43 6.09 -14.20
N PRO A 239 -12.69 5.79 -15.48
CA PRO A 239 -13.78 6.40 -16.19
C PRO A 239 -15.07 6.07 -15.43
N THR A 240 -15.66 7.07 -14.81
CA THR A 240 -16.91 6.94 -14.09
C THR A 240 -18.05 6.69 -15.06
N THR A 241 -18.37 5.44 -15.26
CA THR A 241 -19.66 5.02 -15.78
C THR A 241 -20.36 4.18 -14.72
N SER A 242 -20.77 4.81 -13.64
CA SER A 242 -21.93 4.33 -12.87
C SER A 242 -22.56 5.51 -12.17
N ARG A 243 -23.70 5.92 -12.69
CA ARG A 243 -24.66 6.73 -11.96
C ARG A 243 -25.10 5.92 -10.74
N MET A 244 -24.85 6.41 -9.54
CA MET A 244 -25.54 5.89 -8.37
C MET A 244 -27.04 6.17 -8.56
N PRO A 245 -27.94 5.22 -8.26
CA PRO A 245 -29.35 5.54 -8.14
C PRO A 245 -29.51 6.54 -7.00
N SER A 246 -30.09 7.68 -7.29
CA SER A 246 -30.62 8.58 -6.27
C SER A 246 -31.85 7.91 -5.67
N SER A 247 -31.71 7.40 -4.45
CA SER A 247 -32.88 7.07 -3.64
C SER A 247 -32.61 7.51 -2.21
N ALA A 248 -33.37 8.54 -1.88
CA ALA A 248 -34.01 8.95 -0.64
C ALA A 248 -33.38 8.45 0.67
#